data_288e75eee6140fee959a296f3abd9946
#
_entry.id   288e75eee6140fee959a296f3abd9946
#
_cell.length_a   1.000
_cell.length_b   1.000
_cell.length_c   1.000
_cell.angle_alpha   90.00
_cell.angle_beta   90.00
_cell.angle_gamma   90.00
#
_symmetry.space_group_name_H-M   'P 1'
#
loop_
_entity.id
_entity.type
_entity.pdbx_description
1 polymer ?
#
loop_
_entity_poly.entity_id
_entity_poly.type
_entity_poly.pdbx_seq_one_letter_code
_entity_poly.pdbx_strand_id
1 'polypeptide(L)'
;SSFRPLPHRLQVLGERNGIRWIDDSIATTPQAAIEALRSVGGQPVCLILGGHDRGLDWSVFAGHVREHPPQAIVLNGASRERVAKMLQARGGDYHLHVCRSLADAVIAARSEMNSTGVILLSPGAPSFDQFHDYAERGRAFAELGGFDAEQIGQIEGLGIA
;
A
#
# COMPACT_ATOMS: atom_id res chain seq x y z
N SER A 1 -0.58 -0.45 28.35
CA SER A 1 -0.26 -1.61 27.55
C SER A 1 1.12 -1.51 26.94
N SER A 2 1.84 -2.61 26.94
CA SER A 2 3.14 -2.69 26.30
C SER A 2 3.07 -3.07 24.83
N PHE A 3 1.88 -3.35 24.30
CA PHE A 3 1.72 -3.73 22.91
C PHE A 3 2.06 -2.58 21.98
N ARG A 4 2.88 -2.85 20.98
CA ARG A 4 3.23 -1.89 19.94
C ARG A 4 3.19 -2.58 18.59
N PRO A 5 2.60 -1.91 17.57
CA PRO A 5 2.65 -2.45 16.22
C PRO A 5 4.08 -2.52 15.72
N LEU A 6 4.37 -3.50 14.88
CA LEU A 6 5.66 -3.56 14.21
C LEU A 6 5.78 -2.39 13.22
N PRO A 7 6.98 -1.82 13.06
CA PRO A 7 7.20 -0.84 12.00
C PRO A 7 6.82 -1.42 10.65
N HIS A 8 6.25 -0.58 9.78
CA HIS A 8 5.83 -0.94 8.42
C HIS A 8 4.68 -1.95 8.38
N ARG A 9 4.01 -2.20 9.51
CA ARG A 9 2.79 -3.01 9.57
C ARG A 9 1.63 -2.12 9.98
N LEU A 10 0.77 -1.76 9.02
CA LEU A 10 -0.38 -0.87 9.24
C LEU A 10 0.00 0.37 10.06
N GLN A 11 1.18 0.88 9.81
CA GLN A 11 1.72 2.01 10.55
C GLN A 11 1.13 3.30 10.02
N VAL A 12 0.39 4.02 10.88
CA VAL A 12 -0.16 5.32 10.51
C VAL A 12 0.98 6.33 10.50
N LEU A 13 1.24 6.90 9.33
CA LEU A 13 2.28 7.93 9.17
C LEU A 13 1.78 9.30 9.60
N GLY A 14 0.51 9.60 9.34
CA GLY A 14 -0.11 10.86 9.67
C GLY A 14 -1.27 11.15 8.74
N GLU A 15 -1.77 12.37 8.85
CA GLU A 15 -2.90 12.85 8.06
C GLU A 15 -2.51 14.12 7.32
N ARG A 16 -2.84 14.19 6.03
CA ARG A 16 -2.59 15.32 5.16
C ARG A 16 -3.86 15.61 4.36
N ASN A 17 -4.41 16.81 4.52
CA ASN A 17 -5.60 17.25 3.75
C ASN A 17 -6.79 16.29 3.91
N GLY A 18 -6.99 15.75 5.10
CA GLY A 18 -8.07 14.81 5.39
C GLY A 18 -7.77 13.37 5.00
N ILE A 19 -6.61 13.10 4.43
CA ILE A 19 -6.21 11.77 3.98
C ILE A 19 -5.21 11.17 4.96
N ARG A 20 -5.51 9.98 5.45
CA ARG A 20 -4.60 9.25 6.32
C ARG A 20 -3.70 8.35 5.49
N TRP A 21 -2.41 8.39 5.78
CA TRP A 21 -1.39 7.60 5.08
C TRP A 21 -0.95 6.45 5.96
N ILE A 22 -1.00 5.25 5.43
CA ILE A 22 -0.68 4.04 6.19
C ILE A 22 0.38 3.23 5.46
N ASP A 23 1.46 2.92 6.18
CA ASP A 23 2.58 2.11 5.69
C ASP A 23 2.41 0.66 6.16
N ASP A 24 2.10 -0.22 5.21
CA ASP A 24 2.02 -1.66 5.42
C ASP A 24 3.00 -2.38 4.49
N SER A 25 4.18 -1.80 4.32
CA SER A 25 5.20 -2.31 3.39
C SER A 25 5.66 -3.74 3.71
N ILE A 26 5.48 -4.19 4.95
CA ILE A 26 5.81 -5.55 5.36
C ILE A 26 4.91 -6.61 4.68
N ALA A 27 3.78 -6.20 4.10
CA ALA A 27 2.85 -7.11 3.42
C ALA A 27 3.44 -7.56 2.08
N THR A 28 3.90 -8.80 2.01
CA THR A 28 4.59 -9.36 0.85
C THR A 28 3.80 -10.44 0.13
N THR A 29 2.54 -10.66 0.51
CA THR A 29 1.66 -11.63 -0.13
C THR A 29 0.31 -10.98 -0.45
N PRO A 30 -0.40 -11.49 -1.49
CA PRO A 30 -1.75 -11.00 -1.77
C PRO A 30 -2.69 -11.12 -0.57
N GLN A 31 -2.56 -12.20 0.22
CA GLN A 31 -3.40 -12.39 1.40
C GLN A 31 -3.17 -11.28 2.43
N ALA A 32 -1.93 -10.87 2.65
CA ALA A 32 -1.63 -9.78 3.57
C ALA A 32 -2.26 -8.47 3.11
N ALA A 33 -2.28 -8.20 1.81
CA ALA A 33 -2.93 -7.01 1.26
C ALA A 33 -4.45 -7.05 1.50
N ILE A 34 -5.08 -8.22 1.39
CA ILE A 34 -6.51 -8.36 1.71
C ILE A 34 -6.76 -8.01 3.18
N GLU A 35 -5.92 -8.54 4.08
CA GLU A 35 -6.07 -8.24 5.51
C GLU A 35 -5.93 -6.75 5.80
N ALA A 36 -4.99 -6.08 5.13
CA ALA A 36 -4.82 -4.64 5.28
C ALA A 36 -6.06 -3.88 4.82
N LEU A 37 -6.63 -4.25 3.68
CA LEU A 37 -7.86 -3.63 3.18
C LEU A 37 -9.01 -3.80 4.17
N ARG A 38 -9.15 -4.99 4.75
CA ARG A 38 -10.20 -5.24 5.75
C ARG A 38 -10.04 -4.34 6.97
N SER A 39 -8.81 -4.10 7.39
CA SER A 39 -8.55 -3.31 8.59
C SER A 39 -8.87 -1.82 8.41
N VAL A 40 -8.92 -1.32 7.18
CA VAL A 40 -9.23 0.08 6.88
C VAL A 40 -10.58 0.25 6.17
N GLY A 41 -11.44 -0.76 6.25
CA GLY A 41 -12.74 -0.75 5.58
C GLY A 41 -13.68 0.32 6.09
N GLY A 42 -14.72 0.61 5.30
CA GLY A 42 -15.74 1.59 5.67
C GLY A 42 -15.43 3.02 5.28
N GLN A 43 -14.36 3.24 4.52
CA GLN A 43 -13.97 4.56 4.04
C GLN A 43 -13.31 4.43 2.67
N PRO A 44 -13.21 5.52 1.89
CA PRO A 44 -12.49 5.46 0.62
C PRO A 44 -11.03 5.09 0.83
N VAL A 45 -10.53 4.14 0.03
CA VAL A 45 -9.15 3.66 0.12
C VAL A 45 -8.53 3.67 -1.26
N CYS A 46 -7.33 4.23 -1.36
CA CYS A 46 -6.46 4.02 -2.52
C CYS A 46 -5.35 3.07 -2.08
N LEU A 47 -5.32 1.89 -2.69
CA LEU A 47 -4.35 0.85 -2.36
C LEU A 47 -3.21 0.87 -3.35
N ILE A 48 -1.98 0.97 -2.85
CA ILE A 48 -0.77 0.85 -3.66
C ILE A 48 -0.23 -0.56 -3.52
N LEU A 49 -0.16 -1.27 -4.65
CA LEU A 49 0.30 -2.65 -4.75
C LEU A 49 1.53 -2.75 -5.64
N GLY A 50 2.25 -3.84 -5.47
CA GLY A 50 3.25 -4.24 -6.44
C GLY A 50 4.66 -4.24 -5.89
N GLY A 51 5.50 -4.98 -6.59
CA GLY A 51 6.89 -5.16 -6.24
C GLY A 51 7.47 -6.27 -7.08
N HIS A 52 8.37 -7.05 -6.47
CA HIS A 52 9.02 -8.18 -7.11
C HIS A 52 8.00 -9.27 -7.45
N ASP A 53 8.09 -9.81 -8.67
CA ASP A 53 7.16 -10.83 -9.15
C ASP A 53 7.68 -12.23 -8.83
N ARG A 54 7.05 -12.88 -7.86
CA ARG A 54 7.36 -14.28 -7.50
C ARG A 54 6.40 -15.28 -8.14
N GLY A 55 5.54 -14.84 -9.06
CA GLY A 55 4.55 -15.70 -9.68
C GLY A 55 3.41 -16.11 -8.78
N LEU A 56 3.14 -15.34 -7.71
CA LEU A 56 2.06 -15.65 -6.79
C LEU A 56 0.69 -15.55 -7.48
N ASP A 57 -0.26 -16.32 -6.96
CA ASP A 57 -1.63 -16.32 -7.46
C ASP A 57 -2.42 -15.16 -6.83
N TRP A 58 -2.91 -14.26 -7.67
CA TRP A 58 -3.69 -13.11 -7.26
C TRP A 58 -5.20 -13.29 -7.43
N SER A 59 -5.66 -14.51 -7.75
CA SER A 59 -7.08 -14.72 -8.05
C SER A 59 -7.99 -14.48 -6.85
N VAL A 60 -7.59 -14.88 -5.65
CA VAL A 60 -8.37 -14.63 -4.43
C VAL A 60 -8.46 -13.14 -4.16
N PHE A 61 -7.33 -12.44 -4.30
CA PHE A 61 -7.30 -10.98 -4.15
C PHE A 61 -8.23 -10.31 -5.16
N ALA A 62 -8.16 -10.71 -6.43
CA ALA A 62 -9.01 -10.15 -7.49
C ALA A 62 -10.50 -10.34 -7.17
N GLY A 63 -10.87 -11.50 -6.63
CA GLY A 63 -12.25 -11.76 -6.20
C GLY A 63 -12.66 -10.88 -5.03
N HIS A 64 -11.76 -10.67 -4.08
CA HIS A 64 -12.04 -9.83 -2.92
C HIS A 64 -12.32 -8.37 -3.32
N VAL A 65 -11.48 -7.78 -4.18
CA VAL A 65 -11.66 -6.38 -4.58
C VAL A 65 -12.81 -6.19 -5.56
N ARG A 66 -13.23 -7.25 -6.24
CA ARG A 66 -14.46 -7.19 -7.02
C ARG A 66 -15.69 -7.07 -6.12
N GLU A 67 -15.73 -7.83 -5.03
CA GLU A 67 -16.85 -7.83 -4.09
C GLU A 67 -16.81 -6.65 -3.12
N HIS A 68 -15.61 -6.21 -2.74
CA HIS A 68 -15.40 -5.13 -1.79
C HIS A 68 -14.41 -4.12 -2.40
N PRO A 69 -14.84 -3.34 -3.41
CA PRO A 69 -13.92 -2.49 -4.14
C PRO A 69 -13.39 -1.33 -3.30
N PRO A 70 -12.06 -1.10 -3.32
CA PRO A 70 -11.53 0.18 -2.88
C PRO A 70 -11.89 1.27 -3.90
N GLN A 71 -11.59 2.52 -3.60
CA GLN A 71 -11.79 3.58 -4.59
C GLN A 71 -10.84 3.40 -5.78
N ALA A 72 -9.59 3.06 -5.51
CA ALA A 72 -8.59 2.88 -6.55
C ALA A 72 -7.54 1.87 -6.12
N ILE A 73 -6.95 1.21 -7.11
CA ILE A 73 -5.76 0.37 -6.96
C ILE A 73 -4.69 0.95 -7.88
N VAL A 74 -3.51 1.20 -7.32
CA VAL A 74 -2.36 1.72 -8.06
C VAL A 74 -1.26 0.68 -8.03
N LEU A 75 -0.89 0.18 -9.21
CA LEU A 75 0.13 -0.87 -9.35
C LEU A 75 1.47 -0.25 -9.72
N ASN A 76 2.54 -0.81 -9.17
CA ASN A 76 3.89 -0.45 -9.57
C ASN A 76 4.81 -1.67 -9.43
N GLY A 77 6.08 -1.53 -9.85
CA GLY A 77 7.05 -2.59 -9.74
C GLY A 77 6.97 -3.63 -10.85
N ALA A 78 7.81 -4.66 -10.75
CA ALA A 78 7.96 -5.67 -11.79
C ALA A 78 6.68 -6.48 -12.03
N SER A 79 5.87 -6.68 -11.00
CA SER A 79 4.63 -7.47 -11.09
C SER A 79 3.45 -6.70 -11.71
N ARG A 80 3.58 -5.40 -11.94
CA ARG A 80 2.43 -4.53 -12.27
C ARG A 80 1.58 -5.00 -13.44
N GLU A 81 2.22 -5.38 -14.53
CA GLU A 81 1.45 -5.75 -15.73
C GLU A 81 0.74 -7.09 -15.58
N ARG A 82 1.39 -8.06 -14.94
CA ARG A 82 0.77 -9.36 -14.69
C ARG A 82 -0.42 -9.23 -13.75
N VAL A 83 -0.26 -8.48 -12.67
CA VAL A 83 -1.35 -8.25 -11.71
C VAL A 83 -2.48 -7.46 -12.36
N ALA A 84 -2.15 -6.44 -13.17
CA ALA A 84 -3.17 -5.65 -13.88
C ALA A 84 -4.05 -6.54 -14.75
N LYS A 85 -3.45 -7.46 -15.49
CA LYS A 85 -4.20 -8.39 -16.34
C LYS A 85 -5.15 -9.26 -15.53
N MET A 86 -4.71 -9.76 -14.39
CA MET A 86 -5.54 -10.60 -13.52
C MET A 86 -6.70 -9.81 -12.93
N LEU A 87 -6.44 -8.57 -12.51
CA LEU A 87 -7.50 -7.70 -11.98
C LEU A 87 -8.52 -7.33 -13.07
N GLN A 88 -8.04 -6.97 -14.25
CA GLN A 88 -8.92 -6.59 -15.37
C GLN A 88 -9.79 -7.76 -15.82
N ALA A 89 -9.23 -8.97 -15.84
CA ALA A 89 -9.99 -10.16 -16.23
C ALA A 89 -11.15 -10.43 -15.27
N ARG A 90 -10.95 -10.20 -13.97
CA ARG A 90 -12.01 -10.39 -12.98
C ARG A 90 -12.99 -9.22 -12.97
N GLY A 91 -12.48 -8.01 -13.21
CA GLY A 91 -13.28 -6.79 -13.15
C GLY A 91 -13.53 -6.30 -11.74
N GLY A 92 -14.21 -5.19 -11.63
CA GLY A 92 -14.55 -4.57 -10.36
C GLY A 92 -14.79 -3.09 -10.53
N ASP A 93 -15.51 -2.49 -9.60
CA ASP A 93 -15.88 -1.08 -9.64
C ASP A 93 -14.87 -0.23 -8.86
N TYR A 94 -13.65 -0.17 -9.37
CA TYR A 94 -12.58 0.67 -8.83
C TYR A 94 -11.71 1.19 -9.97
N HIS A 95 -11.03 2.29 -9.75
CA HIS A 95 -10.07 2.81 -10.72
C HIS A 95 -8.77 2.03 -10.62
N LEU A 96 -8.14 1.74 -11.76
CA LEU A 96 -6.89 1.01 -11.82
C LEU A 96 -5.84 1.85 -12.53
N HIS A 97 -4.72 2.07 -11.85
CA HIS A 97 -3.57 2.79 -12.41
C HIS A 97 -2.37 1.85 -12.45
N VAL A 98 -1.59 1.92 -13.52
CA VAL A 98 -0.36 1.15 -13.67
C VAL A 98 0.79 2.15 -13.82
N CYS A 99 1.70 2.15 -12.86
CA CYS A 99 2.78 3.13 -12.77
C CYS A 99 4.13 2.44 -12.81
N ARG A 100 5.16 3.17 -13.23
CA ARG A 100 6.52 2.61 -13.35
C ARG A 100 7.25 2.57 -12.02
N SER A 101 6.94 3.49 -11.11
CA SER A 101 7.69 3.63 -9.86
C SER A 101 6.75 3.91 -8.70
N LEU A 102 7.27 3.75 -7.48
CA LEU A 102 6.54 4.13 -6.29
C LEU A 102 6.25 5.64 -6.26
N ALA A 103 7.18 6.45 -6.76
CA ALA A 103 6.97 7.90 -6.84
C ALA A 103 5.76 8.24 -7.71
N ASP A 104 5.66 7.64 -8.89
CA ASP A 104 4.52 7.84 -9.77
C ASP A 104 3.23 7.29 -9.15
N ALA A 105 3.33 6.18 -8.44
CA ALA A 105 2.19 5.59 -7.75
C ALA A 105 1.64 6.53 -6.67
N VAL A 106 2.52 7.19 -5.93
CA VAL A 106 2.09 8.17 -4.90
C VAL A 106 1.40 9.37 -5.55
N ILE A 107 1.90 9.84 -6.69
CA ILE A 107 1.26 10.93 -7.43
C ILE A 107 -0.15 10.52 -7.86
N ALA A 108 -0.30 9.31 -8.42
CA ALA A 108 -1.60 8.79 -8.82
C ALA A 108 -2.55 8.67 -7.62
N ALA A 109 -2.05 8.17 -6.50
CA ALA A 109 -2.85 8.01 -5.29
C ALA A 109 -3.35 9.37 -4.77
N ARG A 110 -2.50 10.38 -4.79
CA ARG A 110 -2.92 11.74 -4.39
C ARG A 110 -4.01 12.28 -5.29
N SER A 111 -3.94 12.02 -6.59
CA SER A 111 -4.97 12.50 -7.51
C SER A 111 -6.31 11.79 -7.32
N GLU A 112 -6.29 10.55 -6.82
CA GLU A 112 -7.52 9.81 -6.53
C GLU A 112 -8.20 10.27 -5.25
N MET A 113 -7.44 10.71 -4.25
CA MET A 113 -7.92 10.99 -2.90
C MET A 113 -7.85 12.48 -2.65
N ASN A 114 -9.00 13.14 -2.63
CA ASN A 114 -9.04 14.61 -2.58
C ASN A 114 -9.75 15.21 -1.38
N SER A 115 -10.37 14.44 -0.51
CA SER A 115 -11.06 15.03 0.66
C SER A 115 -10.97 14.19 1.92
N THR A 116 -11.23 12.89 1.83
CA THR A 116 -11.21 12.00 3.01
C THR A 116 -10.88 10.59 2.56
N GLY A 117 -10.31 9.81 3.44
CA GLY A 117 -10.01 8.42 3.18
C GLY A 117 -8.59 8.04 3.56
N VAL A 118 -8.09 6.98 2.94
CA VAL A 118 -6.80 6.39 3.26
C VAL A 118 -6.00 6.14 1.99
N ILE A 119 -4.72 6.51 2.02
CA ILE A 119 -3.74 6.01 1.05
C ILE A 119 -2.95 4.92 1.78
N LEU A 120 -3.09 3.70 1.30
CA LEU A 120 -2.55 2.50 1.94
C LEU A 120 -1.50 1.87 1.04
N LEU A 121 -0.25 1.79 1.53
CA LEU A 121 0.78 0.98 0.89
C LEU A 121 0.73 -0.41 1.52
N SER A 122 0.17 -1.37 0.81
CA SER A 122 0.18 -2.78 1.22
C SER A 122 0.48 -3.61 -0.02
N PRO A 123 1.77 -3.74 -0.37
CA PRO A 123 2.19 -4.12 -1.71
C PRO A 123 1.80 -5.52 -2.15
N GLY A 124 1.68 -6.46 -1.21
CA GLY A 124 1.37 -7.84 -1.54
C GLY A 124 2.51 -8.56 -2.25
N ALA A 125 3.70 -7.96 -2.30
CA ALA A 125 4.87 -8.46 -3.00
C ALA A 125 6.14 -7.98 -2.30
N PRO A 126 7.25 -8.74 -2.41
CA PRO A 126 8.53 -8.29 -1.88
C PRO A 126 9.04 -7.05 -2.61
N SER A 127 9.99 -6.35 -2.00
CA SER A 127 10.50 -5.07 -2.48
C SER A 127 11.75 -5.19 -3.37
N PHE A 128 12.28 -6.39 -3.59
CA PHE A 128 13.61 -6.61 -4.13
C PHE A 128 13.84 -6.11 -5.57
N ASP A 129 12.79 -5.77 -6.29
CA ASP A 129 12.92 -5.22 -7.65
C ASP A 129 13.37 -3.76 -7.66
N GLN A 130 13.05 -2.98 -6.62
CA GLN A 130 13.33 -1.55 -6.56
C GLN A 130 14.03 -1.13 -5.28
N PHE A 131 13.88 -1.89 -4.21
CA PHE A 131 14.37 -1.55 -2.89
C PHE A 131 15.17 -2.70 -2.29
N HIS A 132 16.05 -2.38 -1.36
CA HIS A 132 16.85 -3.37 -0.66
C HIS A 132 15.98 -4.29 0.19
N ASP A 133 14.98 -3.74 0.88
CA ASP A 133 14.05 -4.49 1.70
C ASP A 133 12.73 -3.71 1.86
N TYR A 134 11.78 -4.32 2.57
CA TYR A 134 10.48 -3.68 2.78
C TYR A 134 10.56 -2.41 3.63
N ALA A 135 11.54 -2.32 4.52
CA ALA A 135 11.71 -1.14 5.36
C ALA A 135 12.15 0.06 4.53
N GLU A 136 13.07 -0.14 3.58
CA GLU A 136 13.46 0.92 2.64
C GLU A 136 12.27 1.38 1.80
N ARG A 137 11.46 0.44 1.30
CA ARG A 137 10.24 0.78 0.55
C ARG A 137 9.27 1.60 1.40
N GLY A 138 9.07 1.20 2.65
CA GLY A 138 8.19 1.94 3.57
C GLY A 138 8.70 3.34 3.86
N ARG A 139 9.99 3.50 4.07
CA ARG A 139 10.58 4.83 4.27
C ARG A 139 10.44 5.70 3.03
N ALA A 140 10.66 5.13 1.85
CA ALA A 140 10.46 5.87 0.59
C ALA A 140 9.02 6.33 0.44
N PHE A 141 8.06 5.50 0.77
CA PHE A 141 6.64 5.86 0.75
C PHE A 141 6.36 7.03 1.69
N ALA A 142 6.88 6.96 2.92
CA ALA A 142 6.68 8.03 3.89
C ALA A 142 7.27 9.36 3.38
N GLU A 143 8.47 9.34 2.85
CA GLU A 143 9.11 10.53 2.31
C GLU A 143 8.36 11.11 1.13
N LEU A 144 7.88 10.25 0.22
CA LEU A 144 7.09 10.69 -0.93
C LEU A 144 5.75 11.31 -0.49
N GLY A 145 5.21 10.85 0.63
CA GLY A 145 4.01 11.43 1.22
C GLY A 145 4.25 12.73 1.96
N GLY A 146 5.50 13.14 2.11
CA GLY A 146 5.84 14.37 2.82
C GLY A 146 6.05 14.17 4.31
N PHE A 147 6.22 12.94 4.77
CA PHE A 147 6.47 12.62 6.17
C PHE A 147 7.97 12.44 6.42
N ASP A 148 8.41 12.78 7.62
CA ASP A 148 9.80 12.55 8.01
C ASP A 148 9.94 11.12 8.53
N ALA A 149 10.40 10.23 7.65
CA ALA A 149 10.52 8.81 7.96
C ALA A 149 11.52 8.56 9.10
N GLU A 150 12.58 9.35 9.17
CA GLU A 150 13.57 9.22 10.24
C GLU A 150 12.98 9.64 11.58
N GLN A 151 12.25 10.76 11.61
CA GLN A 151 11.60 11.23 12.81
C GLN A 151 10.55 10.23 13.32
N ILE A 152 9.76 9.68 12.41
CA ILE A 152 8.78 8.64 12.76
C ILE A 152 9.49 7.44 13.37
N GLY A 153 10.59 7.00 12.76
CA GLY A 153 11.40 5.90 13.27
C GLY A 153 11.97 6.16 14.66
N GLN A 154 12.44 7.37 14.91
CA GLN A 154 12.96 7.77 16.21
C GLN A 154 11.87 7.74 17.27
N ILE A 155 10.69 8.26 16.96
CA ILE A 155 9.56 8.25 17.89
C ILE A 155 9.19 6.81 18.23
N GLU A 156 9.10 5.95 17.22
CA GLU A 156 8.81 4.53 17.41
C GLU A 156 9.90 3.86 18.26
N GLY A 157 11.16 4.18 17.98
CA GLY A 157 12.28 3.65 18.74
C GLY A 157 12.24 4.07 20.20
N LEU A 158 11.95 5.33 20.48
CA LEU A 158 11.82 5.84 21.85
C LEU A 158 10.65 5.14 22.56
N GLY A 159 9.57 4.90 21.83
CA GLY A 159 8.44 4.20 22.41
C GLY A 159 8.73 2.74 22.74
N ILE A 160 9.69 2.13 22.08
CA ILE A 160 10.07 0.73 22.31
C ILE A 160 10.98 0.61 23.50
N ALA A 161 11.81 1.59 23.73
CA ALA A 161 12.83 1.56 24.78
C ALA A 161 12.25 1.45 26.18
#